data_7e353954514b0feac2ffa59debf43890
#
_entry.id   7e353954514b0feac2ffa59debf43890
#
_cell.length_a   1.000
_cell.length_b   1.000
_cell.length_c   1.000
_cell.angle_alpha   90.00
_cell.angle_beta   90.00
_cell.angle_gamma   90.00
#
_symmetry.space_group_name_H-M   'P 1'
#
loop_
_entity.id
_entity.type
_entity.pdbx_description
1 polymer ?
#
loop_
_entity_poly.entity_id
_entity_poly.type
_entity_poly.pdbx_seq_one_letter_code
_entity_poly.pdbx_strand_id
1 'polypeptide(L)'
;NFRGGSDVFINEQIQFRMKYDFDEIVPRRGTNAIKWDMDTDPEVLPMWVADMDFRTAPAVAAALQRRVQHDIFGYATAPKAYYDAITGWFRRRHGWQIRPEWVLHTTGVIPALSAVIKALTQPGDKVLIQTPVYNHFFTSIHNSGCQAAESPLVYRDNTYTIDFDDLERKAADPAVKLMLLCNPHNPAGRVWTPAELHRIGELCLRHDVVVVADEIHCELVMPGFRYTPFASLCEEFERRSVTCTSP
;
A
#
# COMPACT_ATOMS: atom_id res chain seq x y z
N ASN A 1 2.57 -10.45 52.36
CA ASN A 1 1.40 -10.61 51.50
C ASN A 1 1.64 -9.95 50.14
N PHE A 2 2.38 -10.65 49.29
CA PHE A 2 2.47 -10.34 47.88
C PHE A 2 1.75 -11.48 47.10
N ARG A 3 0.48 -11.30 46.81
CA ARG A 3 -0.27 -12.10 45.82
C ARG A 3 -1.20 -11.13 45.10
N GLY A 4 -0.84 -10.72 43.90
CA GLY A 4 -1.69 -9.84 43.09
C GLY A 4 -1.18 -9.46 41.70
N GLY A 5 0.05 -9.87 41.31
CA GLY A 5 0.64 -9.45 40.07
C GLY A 5 0.52 -10.44 38.86
N SER A 6 0.39 -11.73 39.18
CA SER A 6 0.38 -12.76 38.13
C SER A 6 -1.00 -13.00 37.47
N ASP A 7 -2.08 -12.82 38.24
CA ASP A 7 -3.42 -13.11 37.77
C ASP A 7 -3.98 -12.03 36.83
N VAL A 8 -3.52 -10.79 36.95
CA VAL A 8 -3.89 -9.67 36.09
C VAL A 8 -3.24 -9.84 34.70
N PHE A 9 -1.94 -10.19 34.68
CA PHE A 9 -1.22 -10.43 33.41
C PHE A 9 -1.71 -11.67 32.66
N ILE A 10 -2.08 -12.72 33.39
CA ILE A 10 -2.64 -13.95 32.80
C ILE A 10 -4.03 -13.67 32.24
N ASN A 11 -4.87 -12.89 32.93
CA ASN A 11 -6.20 -12.50 32.45
C ASN A 11 -6.13 -11.58 31.23
N GLU A 12 -5.20 -10.64 31.18
CA GLU A 12 -5.01 -9.78 29.99
C GLU A 12 -4.51 -10.57 28.78
N GLN A 13 -3.59 -11.51 28.96
CA GLN A 13 -3.12 -12.38 27.88
C GLN A 13 -4.20 -13.38 27.41
N ILE A 14 -5.01 -13.91 28.32
CA ILE A 14 -6.14 -14.78 28.00
C ILE A 14 -7.26 -13.98 27.29
N GLN A 15 -7.56 -12.75 27.76
CA GLN A 15 -8.49 -11.86 27.07
C GLN A 15 -7.99 -11.44 25.67
N PHE A 16 -6.68 -11.26 25.50
CA PHE A 16 -6.11 -10.94 24.18
C PHE A 16 -6.20 -12.14 23.23
N ARG A 17 -6.01 -13.38 23.74
CA ARG A 17 -6.17 -14.61 22.95
C ARG A 17 -7.61 -14.91 22.54
N MET A 18 -8.60 -14.48 23.33
CA MET A 18 -10.03 -14.67 23.02
C MET A 18 -10.63 -13.55 22.16
N LYS A 19 -9.88 -12.46 21.92
CA LYS A 19 -10.40 -11.27 21.22
C LYS A 19 -10.43 -11.42 19.70
N TYR A 20 -9.57 -12.26 19.14
CA TYR A 20 -9.44 -12.46 17.70
C TYR A 20 -9.30 -13.98 17.43
N ASP A 21 -10.29 -14.54 16.76
CA ASP A 21 -10.26 -15.92 16.27
C ASP A 21 -9.97 -15.89 14.77
N PHE A 22 -8.75 -16.27 14.40
CA PHE A 22 -8.31 -16.36 13.01
C PHE A 22 -8.51 -17.76 12.42
N ASP A 23 -8.96 -18.75 13.23
CA ASP A 23 -9.25 -20.11 12.79
C ASP A 23 -10.74 -20.30 12.49
N GLU A 24 -11.60 -19.32 12.85
CA GLU A 24 -13.02 -19.34 12.53
C GLU A 24 -13.23 -19.33 11.01
N ILE A 25 -13.90 -20.36 10.51
CA ILE A 25 -14.32 -20.42 9.10
C ILE A 25 -15.61 -19.61 8.93
N VAL A 26 -15.48 -18.45 8.26
CA VAL A 26 -16.63 -17.58 7.95
C VAL A 26 -17.13 -17.91 6.54
N PRO A 27 -18.34 -18.49 6.36
CA PRO A 27 -18.88 -18.76 5.03
C PRO A 27 -19.07 -17.45 4.24
N ARG A 28 -18.52 -17.38 3.03
CA ARG A 28 -18.60 -16.20 2.17
C ARG A 28 -19.29 -16.42 0.83
N ARG A 29 -19.55 -17.66 0.45
CA ARG A 29 -20.34 -17.97 -0.75
C ARG A 29 -21.80 -17.51 -0.56
N GLY A 30 -22.38 -16.94 -1.61
CA GLY A 30 -23.73 -16.39 -1.57
C GLY A 30 -23.87 -15.06 -0.81
N THR A 31 -22.78 -14.39 -0.51
CA THR A 31 -22.77 -13.09 0.20
C THR A 31 -22.45 -11.91 -0.70
N ASN A 32 -22.41 -12.09 -2.00
CA ASN A 32 -21.92 -11.14 -3.01
C ASN A 32 -20.42 -10.83 -2.85
N ALA A 33 -19.67 -11.74 -2.24
CA ALA A 33 -18.21 -11.62 -2.17
C ALA A 33 -17.61 -12.04 -3.52
N ILE A 34 -17.11 -11.07 -4.30
CA ILE A 34 -16.57 -11.33 -5.63
C ILE A 34 -15.51 -12.44 -5.64
N LYS A 35 -14.71 -12.51 -4.59
CA LYS A 35 -13.68 -13.55 -4.40
C LYS A 35 -14.28 -14.96 -4.45
N TRP A 36 -15.41 -15.14 -3.76
CA TRP A 36 -16.02 -16.46 -3.53
C TRP A 36 -17.18 -16.77 -4.49
N ASP A 37 -17.80 -15.75 -5.08
CA ASP A 37 -19.01 -15.90 -5.88
C ASP A 37 -18.75 -15.78 -7.40
N MET A 38 -17.50 -15.44 -7.81
CA MET A 38 -17.13 -15.35 -9.22
C MET A 38 -17.10 -16.72 -9.89
N ASP A 39 -16.62 -17.76 -9.17
CA ASP A 39 -16.61 -19.14 -9.66
C ASP A 39 -17.74 -19.92 -9.00
N THR A 40 -18.53 -20.61 -9.81
CA THR A 40 -19.67 -21.40 -9.35
C THR A 40 -19.28 -22.80 -8.90
N ASP A 41 -18.07 -23.27 -9.25
CA ASP A 41 -17.56 -24.57 -8.81
C ASP A 41 -17.17 -24.50 -7.32
N PRO A 42 -17.82 -25.31 -6.44
CA PRO A 42 -17.52 -25.30 -5.01
C PRO A 42 -16.13 -25.83 -4.66
N GLU A 43 -15.52 -26.63 -5.54
CA GLU A 43 -14.19 -27.21 -5.34
C GLU A 43 -13.05 -26.22 -5.66
N VAL A 44 -13.34 -25.12 -6.34
CA VAL A 44 -12.35 -24.08 -6.64
C VAL A 44 -12.08 -23.25 -5.40
N LEU A 45 -10.81 -23.26 -4.95
CA LEU A 45 -10.31 -22.39 -3.89
C LEU A 45 -9.83 -21.06 -4.50
N PRO A 46 -10.51 -19.94 -4.25
CA PRO A 46 -10.12 -18.65 -4.81
C PRO A 46 -8.88 -18.10 -4.10
N MET A 47 -7.82 -17.83 -4.88
CA MET A 47 -6.55 -17.28 -4.38
C MET A 47 -6.07 -16.08 -5.22
N TRP A 48 -6.96 -15.42 -5.96
CA TRP A 48 -6.62 -14.40 -6.96
C TRP A 48 -6.71 -12.97 -6.44
N VAL A 49 -7.42 -12.72 -5.33
CA VAL A 49 -7.59 -11.41 -4.71
C VAL A 49 -7.25 -11.48 -3.23
N ALA A 50 -6.67 -10.39 -2.71
CA ALA A 50 -6.04 -10.35 -1.39
C ALA A 50 -6.97 -9.94 -0.24
N ASP A 51 -8.30 -9.85 -0.45
CA ASP A 51 -9.21 -9.59 0.64
C ASP A 51 -9.22 -10.75 1.64
N MET A 52 -9.16 -10.41 2.93
CA MET A 52 -9.04 -11.39 4.00
C MET A 52 -10.40 -12.02 4.33
N ASP A 53 -10.36 -13.30 4.74
CA ASP A 53 -11.57 -14.05 5.13
C ASP A 53 -11.79 -14.04 6.65
N PHE A 54 -11.00 -13.27 7.38
CA PHE A 54 -11.16 -13.07 8.82
C PHE A 54 -12.21 -12.00 9.14
N ARG A 55 -12.87 -12.14 10.28
CA ARG A 55 -13.74 -11.07 10.79
C ARG A 55 -12.97 -9.79 11.03
N THR A 56 -13.59 -8.67 10.71
CA THR A 56 -13.09 -7.34 11.08
C THR A 56 -12.85 -7.23 12.58
N ALA A 57 -11.80 -6.52 12.97
CA ALA A 57 -11.49 -6.28 14.37
C ALA A 57 -12.71 -5.70 15.13
N PRO A 58 -13.04 -6.22 16.33
CA PRO A 58 -14.23 -5.78 17.07
C PRO A 58 -14.30 -4.27 17.32
N ALA A 59 -13.17 -3.60 17.52
CA ALA A 59 -13.11 -2.15 17.69
C ALA A 59 -13.56 -1.40 16.43
N VAL A 60 -13.20 -1.90 15.23
CA VAL A 60 -13.63 -1.33 13.94
C VAL A 60 -15.13 -1.56 13.75
N ALA A 61 -15.62 -2.79 13.97
CA ALA A 61 -17.04 -3.11 13.89
C ALA A 61 -17.89 -2.22 14.83
N ALA A 62 -17.44 -2.05 16.09
CA ALA A 62 -18.12 -1.19 17.06
C ALA A 62 -18.13 0.29 16.64
N ALA A 63 -17.04 0.79 16.02
CA ALA A 63 -17.01 2.16 15.52
C ALA A 63 -17.99 2.38 14.38
N LEU A 64 -18.09 1.43 13.45
CA LEU A 64 -19.07 1.46 12.36
C LEU A 64 -20.51 1.40 12.88
N GLN A 65 -20.81 0.52 13.85
CA GLN A 65 -22.12 0.42 14.47
C GLN A 65 -22.55 1.74 15.13
N ARG A 66 -21.66 2.40 15.90
CA ARG A 66 -21.94 3.72 16.47
C ARG A 66 -22.23 4.76 15.40
N ARG A 67 -21.52 4.74 14.27
CA ARG A 67 -21.77 5.67 13.17
C ARG A 67 -23.12 5.40 12.51
N VAL A 68 -23.49 4.14 12.32
CA VAL A 68 -24.80 3.75 11.78
C VAL A 68 -25.92 4.17 12.72
N GLN A 69 -25.78 4.01 14.04
CA GLN A 69 -26.76 4.44 15.05
C GLN A 69 -27.03 5.94 15.06
N HIS A 70 -26.08 6.75 14.60
CA HIS A 70 -26.28 8.20 14.44
C HIS A 70 -27.25 8.53 13.29
N ASP A 71 -27.37 7.65 12.30
CA ASP A 71 -28.35 7.61 11.21
C ASP A 71 -28.45 8.89 10.33
N ILE A 72 -27.43 9.74 10.33
CA ILE A 72 -27.34 10.94 9.46
C ILE A 72 -26.02 10.86 8.69
N PHE A 73 -26.11 10.70 7.37
CA PHE A 73 -24.98 10.52 6.45
C PHE A 73 -24.90 11.68 5.46
N GLY A 74 -24.57 12.85 5.96
CA GLY A 74 -24.36 14.05 5.16
C GLY A 74 -22.88 14.28 4.81
N TYR A 75 -22.57 15.51 4.42
CA TYR A 75 -21.17 15.91 4.22
C TYR A 75 -20.41 15.81 5.53
N ALA A 76 -19.27 15.13 5.49
CA ALA A 76 -18.42 14.92 6.65
C ALA A 76 -16.99 15.39 6.37
N THR A 77 -16.29 15.82 7.41
CA THR A 77 -14.85 16.11 7.37
C THR A 77 -14.10 15.07 8.18
N ALA A 78 -12.86 14.78 7.80
CA ALA A 78 -12.00 13.96 8.62
C ALA A 78 -11.61 14.70 9.91
N PRO A 79 -11.88 14.12 11.10
CA PRO A 79 -11.52 14.76 12.36
C PRO A 79 -10.01 14.73 12.59
N LYS A 80 -9.50 15.60 13.48
CA LYS A 80 -8.09 15.62 13.88
C LYS A 80 -7.58 14.22 14.28
N ALA A 81 -8.40 13.44 14.98
CA ALA A 81 -8.05 12.09 15.41
C ALA A 81 -7.70 11.14 14.26
N TYR A 82 -8.26 11.35 13.08
CA TYR A 82 -7.93 10.59 11.87
C TYR A 82 -6.49 10.86 11.43
N TYR A 83 -6.11 12.12 11.34
CA TYR A 83 -4.74 12.52 10.98
C TYR A 83 -3.72 12.09 12.04
N ASP A 84 -4.08 12.23 13.31
CA ASP A 84 -3.25 11.77 14.44
C ASP A 84 -3.02 10.26 14.40
N ALA A 85 -4.04 9.48 13.99
CA ALA A 85 -3.93 8.03 13.86
C ALA A 85 -2.94 7.65 12.74
N ILE A 86 -3.06 8.25 11.55
CA ILE A 86 -2.17 8.00 10.41
C ILE A 86 -0.74 8.39 10.75
N THR A 87 -0.52 9.65 11.13
CA THR A 87 0.83 10.17 11.38
C THR A 87 1.49 9.46 12.57
N GLY A 88 0.69 9.14 13.61
CA GLY A 88 1.15 8.37 14.75
C GLY A 88 1.51 6.93 14.39
N TRP A 89 0.77 6.29 13.47
CA TRP A 89 1.07 4.95 12.99
C TRP A 89 2.41 4.91 12.26
N PHE A 90 2.58 5.72 11.21
CA PHE A 90 3.81 5.76 10.43
C PHE A 90 5.03 6.11 11.28
N ARG A 91 4.90 7.05 12.22
CA ARG A 91 5.97 7.37 13.15
C ARG A 91 6.38 6.18 14.02
N ARG A 92 5.41 5.45 14.62
CA ARG A 92 5.69 4.34 15.52
C ARG A 92 6.18 3.09 14.80
N ARG A 93 5.59 2.79 13.64
CA ARG A 93 5.85 1.54 12.91
C ARG A 93 7.04 1.65 11.97
N HIS A 94 7.17 2.79 11.31
CA HIS A 94 8.10 2.97 10.20
C HIS A 94 9.12 4.10 10.43
N GLY A 95 9.02 4.84 11.54
CA GLY A 95 9.94 5.94 11.87
C GLY A 95 9.77 7.19 11.00
N TRP A 96 8.72 7.25 10.18
CA TRP A 96 8.46 8.36 9.28
C TRP A 96 7.53 9.39 9.92
N GLN A 97 7.94 10.67 9.92
CA GLN A 97 7.19 11.79 10.49
C GLN A 97 6.42 12.53 9.39
N ILE A 98 5.18 12.14 9.18
CA ILE A 98 4.29 12.75 8.19
C ILE A 98 3.62 13.98 8.83
N ARG A 99 3.52 15.09 8.09
CA ARG A 99 2.72 16.26 8.50
C ARG A 99 1.25 16.04 8.14
N PRO A 100 0.31 16.36 9.05
CA PRO A 100 -1.12 16.18 8.78
C PRO A 100 -1.62 16.88 7.51
N GLU A 101 -1.05 18.05 7.20
CA GLU A 101 -1.40 18.84 6.02
C GLU A 101 -0.96 18.22 4.68
N TRP A 102 -0.12 17.20 4.72
CA TRP A 102 0.28 16.45 3.53
C TRP A 102 -0.66 15.30 3.19
N VAL A 103 -1.58 14.96 4.11
CA VAL A 103 -2.50 13.83 3.95
C VAL A 103 -3.71 14.24 3.12
N LEU A 104 -3.85 13.65 1.94
CA LEU A 104 -4.99 13.81 1.06
C LEU A 104 -5.81 12.53 1.03
N HIS A 105 -7.13 12.67 1.03
CA HIS A 105 -8.06 11.55 0.97
C HIS A 105 -8.48 11.24 -0.45
N THR A 106 -8.50 9.96 -0.77
CA THR A 106 -9.05 9.45 -2.02
C THR A 106 -9.94 8.24 -1.75
N THR A 107 -10.69 7.82 -2.75
CA THR A 107 -11.58 6.65 -2.63
C THR A 107 -10.84 5.31 -2.80
N GLY A 108 -9.52 5.34 -2.85
CA GLY A 108 -8.65 4.17 -2.98
C GLY A 108 -7.33 4.52 -3.65
N VAL A 109 -6.36 3.59 -3.62
CA VAL A 109 -5.02 3.82 -4.18
C VAL A 109 -5.07 3.96 -5.71
N ILE A 110 -5.84 3.17 -6.43
CA ILE A 110 -5.93 3.29 -7.90
C ILE A 110 -6.50 4.64 -8.34
N PRO A 111 -7.59 5.18 -7.75
CA PRO A 111 -8.00 6.56 -7.99
C PRO A 111 -6.93 7.59 -7.65
N ALA A 112 -6.17 7.39 -6.57
CA ALA A 112 -5.06 8.27 -6.20
C ALA A 112 -3.97 8.28 -7.26
N LEU A 113 -3.48 7.11 -7.70
CA LEU A 113 -2.49 6.98 -8.76
C LEU A 113 -2.95 7.68 -10.04
N SER A 114 -4.20 7.44 -10.46
CA SER A 114 -4.78 8.05 -11.66
C SER A 114 -4.87 9.58 -11.54
N ALA A 115 -5.21 10.09 -10.35
CA ALA A 115 -5.27 11.54 -10.10
C ALA A 115 -3.87 12.18 -10.15
N VAL A 116 -2.87 11.53 -9.54
CA VAL A 116 -1.48 12.01 -9.54
C VAL A 116 -0.88 11.99 -10.94
N ILE A 117 -1.09 10.91 -11.71
CA ILE A 117 -0.63 10.84 -13.10
C ILE A 117 -1.20 12.03 -13.89
N LYS A 118 -2.53 12.24 -13.84
CA LYS A 118 -3.18 13.36 -14.55
C LYS A 118 -2.72 14.74 -14.08
N ALA A 119 -2.36 14.88 -12.81
CA ALA A 119 -1.90 16.15 -12.26
C ALA A 119 -0.48 16.53 -12.69
N LEU A 120 0.38 15.52 -12.93
CA LEU A 120 1.82 15.71 -13.13
C LEU A 120 2.32 15.36 -14.54
N THR A 121 1.41 14.90 -15.42
CA THR A 121 1.75 14.53 -16.80
C THR A 121 0.80 15.18 -17.81
N GLN A 122 1.21 15.16 -19.09
CA GLN A 122 0.37 15.51 -20.23
C GLN A 122 0.12 14.26 -21.08
N PRO A 123 -0.95 14.22 -21.89
CA PRO A 123 -1.14 13.15 -22.86
C PRO A 123 0.09 13.01 -23.78
N GLY A 124 0.58 11.77 -23.91
CA GLY A 124 1.80 11.45 -24.66
C GLY A 124 3.06 11.34 -23.80
N ASP A 125 3.07 11.85 -22.58
CA ASP A 125 4.15 11.61 -21.63
C ASP A 125 4.27 10.12 -21.25
N LYS A 126 5.41 9.74 -20.71
CA LYS A 126 5.68 8.37 -20.26
C LYS A 126 5.75 8.28 -18.74
N VAL A 127 5.26 7.15 -18.25
CA VAL A 127 5.33 6.76 -16.84
C VAL A 127 6.16 5.49 -16.71
N LEU A 128 7.25 5.57 -15.95
CA LEU A 128 8.18 4.46 -15.73
C LEU A 128 7.59 3.45 -14.74
N ILE A 129 7.67 2.17 -15.07
CA ILE A 129 7.21 1.06 -14.23
C ILE A 129 8.18 -0.11 -14.32
N GLN A 130 8.24 -0.93 -13.26
CA GLN A 130 9.11 -2.12 -13.19
C GLN A 130 8.25 -3.38 -13.34
N THR A 131 8.32 -4.04 -14.49
CA THR A 131 7.51 -5.22 -14.80
C THR A 131 8.19 -6.55 -14.41
N PRO A 132 7.42 -7.60 -14.02
CA PRO A 132 5.96 -7.61 -13.89
C PRO A 132 5.49 -6.75 -12.71
N VAL A 133 4.37 -6.05 -12.87
CA VAL A 133 3.79 -5.19 -11.85
C VAL A 133 2.25 -5.29 -11.89
N TYR A 134 1.60 -4.78 -10.86
CA TYR A 134 0.16 -4.75 -10.74
C TYR A 134 -0.50 -4.17 -12.01
N ASN A 135 -1.43 -4.93 -12.60
CA ASN A 135 -2.00 -4.64 -13.92
C ASN A 135 -2.73 -3.28 -13.99
N HIS A 136 -3.27 -2.79 -12.88
CA HIS A 136 -3.93 -1.48 -12.85
C HIS A 136 -2.98 -0.29 -12.99
N PHE A 137 -1.66 -0.49 -12.87
CA PHE A 137 -0.70 0.55 -13.25
C PHE A 137 -0.82 0.87 -14.74
N PHE A 138 -0.85 -0.16 -15.59
CA PHE A 138 -1.05 0.03 -17.03
C PHE A 138 -2.37 0.71 -17.35
N THR A 139 -3.46 0.29 -16.68
CA THR A 139 -4.77 0.90 -16.87
C THR A 139 -4.79 2.37 -16.48
N SER A 140 -4.19 2.72 -15.33
CA SER A 140 -4.11 4.11 -14.84
C SER A 140 -3.29 4.99 -15.78
N ILE A 141 -2.17 4.49 -16.29
CA ILE A 141 -1.30 5.16 -17.25
C ILE A 141 -2.06 5.40 -18.56
N HIS A 142 -2.62 4.34 -19.11
CA HIS A 142 -3.33 4.41 -20.40
C HIS A 142 -4.55 5.33 -20.36
N ASN A 143 -5.37 5.22 -19.31
CA ASN A 143 -6.57 6.06 -19.14
C ASN A 143 -6.22 7.55 -18.85
N SER A 144 -4.97 7.84 -18.56
CA SER A 144 -4.46 9.22 -18.44
C SER A 144 -3.87 9.76 -19.75
N GLY A 145 -3.94 8.98 -20.85
CA GLY A 145 -3.37 9.34 -22.15
C GLY A 145 -1.85 9.21 -22.22
N CYS A 146 -1.23 8.58 -21.20
CA CYS A 146 0.21 8.36 -21.12
C CYS A 146 0.63 7.00 -21.67
N GLN A 147 1.93 6.79 -21.81
CA GLN A 147 2.55 5.55 -22.25
C GLN A 147 3.35 4.93 -21.09
N ALA A 148 3.32 3.60 -20.96
CA ALA A 148 4.18 2.91 -20.01
C ALA A 148 5.60 2.82 -20.58
N ALA A 149 6.59 3.27 -19.79
CA ALA A 149 8.00 2.99 -20.01
C ALA A 149 8.38 1.81 -19.11
N GLU A 150 8.47 0.63 -19.69
CA GLU A 150 8.70 -0.59 -18.93
C GLU A 150 10.19 -0.85 -18.71
N SER A 151 10.60 -1.05 -17.46
CA SER A 151 11.91 -1.55 -17.07
C SER A 151 11.73 -2.93 -16.42
N PRO A 152 11.94 -4.02 -17.17
CA PRO A 152 11.71 -5.36 -16.68
C PRO A 152 12.64 -5.72 -15.52
N LEU A 153 12.08 -6.30 -14.47
CA LEU A 153 12.84 -6.91 -13.40
C LEU A 153 13.53 -8.18 -13.91
N VAL A 154 14.74 -8.43 -13.42
CA VAL A 154 15.48 -9.64 -13.75
C VAL A 154 15.13 -10.74 -12.74
N TYR A 155 14.56 -11.84 -13.23
CA TYR A 155 14.31 -13.02 -12.41
C TYR A 155 15.48 -13.98 -12.48
N ARG A 156 16.13 -14.22 -11.34
CA ARG A 156 17.22 -15.17 -11.19
C ARG A 156 17.24 -15.73 -9.77
N ASP A 157 17.60 -16.99 -9.63
CA ASP A 157 17.75 -17.66 -8.33
C ASP A 157 16.51 -17.48 -7.42
N ASN A 158 15.32 -17.68 -7.99
CA ASN A 158 14.02 -17.55 -7.34
C ASN A 158 13.73 -16.16 -6.73
N THR A 159 14.40 -15.13 -7.22
CA THR A 159 14.16 -13.75 -6.80
C THR A 159 14.16 -12.79 -7.98
N TYR A 160 13.45 -11.66 -7.79
CA TYR A 160 13.48 -10.55 -8.73
C TYR A 160 14.50 -9.50 -8.28
N THR A 161 15.26 -8.97 -9.19
CA THR A 161 16.20 -7.87 -8.97
C THR A 161 15.98 -6.75 -9.98
N ILE A 162 16.44 -5.55 -9.66
CA ILE A 162 16.31 -4.37 -10.52
C ILE A 162 17.49 -4.35 -11.49
N ASP A 163 17.19 -4.20 -12.78
CA ASP A 163 18.17 -3.80 -13.78
C ASP A 163 18.31 -2.28 -13.74
N PHE A 164 19.27 -1.81 -12.96
CA PHE A 164 19.48 -0.39 -12.78
C PHE A 164 20.02 0.32 -14.03
N ASP A 165 20.68 -0.38 -14.92
CA ASP A 165 21.20 0.20 -16.16
C ASP A 165 20.04 0.44 -17.15
N ASP A 166 19.08 -0.51 -17.20
CA ASP A 166 17.85 -0.31 -17.97
C ASP A 166 16.96 0.77 -17.35
N LEU A 167 16.81 0.76 -16.02
CA LEU A 167 16.03 1.75 -15.29
C LEU A 167 16.55 3.18 -15.56
N GLU A 168 17.87 3.38 -15.49
CA GLU A 168 18.50 4.67 -15.76
C GLU A 168 18.29 5.10 -17.21
N ARG A 169 18.52 4.19 -18.15
CA ARG A 169 18.30 4.47 -19.57
C ARG A 169 16.86 4.89 -19.88
N LYS A 170 15.87 4.28 -19.20
CA LYS A 170 14.46 4.64 -19.32
C LYS A 170 14.15 5.98 -18.66
N ALA A 171 14.68 6.22 -17.46
CA ALA A 171 14.49 7.48 -16.74
C ALA A 171 15.11 8.67 -17.47
N ALA A 172 16.18 8.45 -18.24
CA ALA A 172 16.85 9.49 -19.05
C ALA A 172 16.03 9.96 -20.27
N ASP A 173 14.97 9.23 -20.64
CA ASP A 173 14.04 9.70 -21.71
C ASP A 173 13.27 10.94 -21.22
N PRO A 174 13.41 12.10 -21.88
CA PRO A 174 12.74 13.32 -21.45
C PRO A 174 11.22 13.26 -21.46
N ALA A 175 10.63 12.28 -22.12
CA ALA A 175 9.20 12.03 -22.07
C ALA A 175 8.76 11.36 -20.76
N VAL A 176 9.68 10.73 -19.99
CA VAL A 176 9.38 10.12 -18.69
C VAL A 176 9.28 11.21 -17.63
N LYS A 177 8.10 11.35 -17.03
CA LYS A 177 7.81 12.37 -16.00
C LYS A 177 7.62 11.76 -14.61
N LEU A 178 7.10 10.55 -14.55
CA LEU A 178 6.80 9.84 -13.32
C LEU A 178 7.40 8.44 -13.34
N MET A 179 7.69 7.92 -12.14
CA MET A 179 7.86 6.50 -11.88
C MET A 179 6.77 6.04 -10.91
N LEU A 180 5.97 5.03 -11.28
CA LEU A 180 5.14 4.31 -10.33
C LEU A 180 5.98 3.21 -9.70
N LEU A 181 6.32 3.39 -8.44
CA LEU A 181 7.08 2.44 -7.64
C LEU A 181 6.11 1.58 -6.82
N CYS A 182 6.15 0.25 -6.99
CA CYS A 182 5.40 -0.68 -6.14
C CYS A 182 6.31 -1.14 -4.98
N ASN A 183 5.96 -0.80 -3.73
CA ASN A 183 6.82 -1.05 -2.56
C ASN A 183 5.99 -1.34 -1.28
N PRO A 184 5.85 -2.59 -0.83
CA PRO A 184 6.36 -3.85 -1.41
C PRO A 184 5.79 -4.16 -2.80
N HIS A 185 6.54 -4.92 -3.59
CA HIS A 185 6.26 -5.10 -5.01
C HIS A 185 5.33 -6.29 -5.30
N ASN A 186 4.18 -6.01 -5.88
CA ASN A 186 3.22 -6.98 -6.38
C ASN A 186 3.30 -7.06 -7.94
N PRO A 187 3.44 -8.23 -8.56
CA PRO A 187 3.37 -9.59 -8.01
C PRO A 187 4.74 -10.21 -7.67
N ALA A 188 5.85 -9.48 -7.80
CA ALA A 188 7.20 -10.03 -7.61
C ALA A 188 7.46 -10.52 -6.17
N GLY A 189 6.63 -10.13 -5.19
CA GLY A 189 6.77 -10.53 -3.80
C GLY A 189 8.04 -9.98 -3.14
N ARG A 190 8.54 -8.82 -3.63
CA ARG A 190 9.77 -8.20 -3.11
C ARG A 190 9.45 -7.06 -2.15
N VAL A 191 10.19 -7.04 -1.04
CA VAL A 191 10.37 -5.86 -0.20
C VAL A 191 11.71 -5.26 -0.58
N TRP A 192 11.70 -4.07 -1.18
CA TRP A 192 12.92 -3.41 -1.61
C TRP A 192 13.76 -2.99 -0.41
N THR A 193 15.07 -3.18 -0.47
CA THR A 193 15.99 -2.72 0.56
C THR A 193 16.13 -1.20 0.53
N PRO A 194 16.51 -0.56 1.67
CA PRO A 194 16.81 0.86 1.67
C PRO A 194 17.85 1.28 0.61
N ALA A 195 18.83 0.44 0.32
CA ALA A 195 19.85 0.71 -0.69
C ALA A 195 19.28 0.68 -2.11
N GLU A 196 18.39 -0.29 -2.42
CA GLU A 196 17.70 -0.33 -3.72
C GLU A 196 16.79 0.89 -3.90
N LEU A 197 16.01 1.24 -2.87
CA LEU A 197 15.11 2.41 -2.89
C LEU A 197 15.90 3.72 -3.03
N HIS A 198 17.03 3.84 -2.32
CA HIS A 198 17.89 5.03 -2.40
C HIS A 198 18.45 5.19 -3.82
N ARG A 199 18.93 4.10 -4.44
CA ARG A 199 19.43 4.14 -5.81
C ARG A 199 18.34 4.50 -6.83
N ILE A 200 17.10 4.00 -6.64
CA ILE A 200 15.93 4.44 -7.44
C ILE A 200 15.73 5.94 -7.29
N GLY A 201 15.72 6.45 -6.05
CA GLY A 201 15.49 7.86 -5.75
C GLY A 201 16.54 8.78 -6.36
N GLU A 202 17.82 8.43 -6.21
CA GLU A 202 18.93 9.20 -6.84
C GLU A 202 18.81 9.26 -8.37
N LEU A 203 18.43 8.13 -8.97
CA LEU A 203 18.20 8.03 -10.40
C LEU A 203 17.05 8.94 -10.85
N CYS A 204 15.92 8.87 -10.15
CA CYS A 204 14.76 9.70 -10.45
C CYS A 204 15.05 11.19 -10.25
N LEU A 205 15.76 11.57 -9.19
CA LEU A 205 16.18 12.97 -8.98
C LEU A 205 17.08 13.48 -10.10
N ARG A 206 18.05 12.68 -10.53
CA ARG A 206 19.01 13.06 -11.60
C ARG A 206 18.31 13.38 -12.92
N HIS A 207 17.22 12.67 -13.22
CA HIS A 207 16.48 12.80 -14.46
C HIS A 207 15.16 13.58 -14.32
N ASP A 208 14.94 14.27 -13.19
CA ASP A 208 13.72 15.04 -12.89
C ASP A 208 12.42 14.22 -12.96
N VAL A 209 12.49 12.94 -12.59
CA VAL A 209 11.36 12.03 -12.53
C VAL A 209 10.76 12.03 -11.11
N VAL A 210 9.46 12.29 -10.99
CA VAL A 210 8.75 12.22 -9.70
C VAL A 210 8.41 10.78 -9.37
N VAL A 211 8.66 10.34 -8.12
CA VAL A 211 8.30 8.99 -7.68
C VAL A 211 6.92 9.00 -7.06
N VAL A 212 6.03 8.14 -7.57
CA VAL A 212 4.72 7.85 -6.98
C VAL A 212 4.78 6.44 -6.43
N ALA A 213 4.96 6.33 -5.11
CA ALA A 213 5.12 5.06 -4.44
C ALA A 213 3.76 4.49 -4.04
N ASP A 214 3.37 3.39 -4.67
CA ASP A 214 2.26 2.55 -4.22
C ASP A 214 2.77 1.65 -3.09
N GLU A 215 2.43 2.03 -1.87
CA GLU A 215 2.86 1.38 -0.64
C GLU A 215 1.68 0.69 0.09
N ILE A 216 0.64 0.32 -0.63
CA ILE A 216 -0.56 -0.32 -0.07
C ILE A 216 -0.24 -1.62 0.69
N HIS A 217 0.82 -2.32 0.31
CA HIS A 217 1.25 -3.56 0.96
C HIS A 217 2.24 -3.36 2.12
N CYS A 218 2.45 -2.13 2.59
CA CYS A 218 3.48 -1.80 3.59
C CYS A 218 3.37 -2.58 4.91
N GLU A 219 2.17 -2.99 5.32
CA GLU A 219 1.95 -3.79 6.53
C GLU A 219 1.95 -5.31 6.28
N LEU A 220 2.00 -5.76 5.01
CA LEU A 220 1.96 -7.18 4.64
C LEU A 220 3.38 -7.71 4.36
N VAL A 221 4.28 -7.54 5.32
CA VAL A 221 5.68 -7.94 5.21
C VAL A 221 5.94 -9.19 6.03
N MET A 222 6.52 -10.21 5.40
CA MET A 222 6.84 -11.48 6.05
C MET A 222 7.92 -11.32 7.13
N PRO A 223 7.93 -12.18 8.17
CA PRO A 223 8.98 -12.19 9.19
C PRO A 223 10.38 -12.25 8.57
N GLY A 224 11.30 -11.46 9.11
CA GLY A 224 12.68 -11.33 8.62
C GLY A 224 12.89 -10.23 7.56
N PHE A 225 11.81 -9.65 7.03
CA PHE A 225 11.88 -8.50 6.13
C PHE A 225 11.37 -7.23 6.81
N ARG A 226 11.80 -6.08 6.32
CA ARG A 226 11.36 -4.79 6.83
C ARG A 226 11.02 -3.85 5.69
N TYR A 227 9.78 -3.37 5.68
CA TYR A 227 9.37 -2.29 4.79
C TYR A 227 10.02 -0.97 5.21
N THR A 228 10.40 -0.18 4.22
CA THR A 228 10.91 1.19 4.39
C THR A 228 10.09 2.11 3.49
N PRO A 229 9.42 3.14 4.05
CA PRO A 229 8.74 4.14 3.24
C PRO A 229 9.74 4.84 2.33
N PHE A 230 9.45 4.95 1.03
CA PHE A 230 10.36 5.61 0.08
C PHE A 230 10.66 7.05 0.50
N ALA A 231 9.63 7.81 0.84
CA ALA A 231 9.76 9.20 1.25
C ALA A 231 10.56 9.42 2.55
N SER A 232 10.70 8.38 3.38
CA SER A 232 11.43 8.50 4.66
C SER A 232 12.95 8.40 4.54
N LEU A 233 13.48 8.11 3.36
CA LEU A 233 14.91 7.88 3.16
C LEU A 233 15.75 9.16 3.24
N CYS A 234 15.26 10.26 2.68
CA CYS A 234 15.87 11.58 2.81
C CYS A 234 14.86 12.67 2.44
N GLU A 235 15.20 13.94 2.80
CA GLU A 235 14.33 15.09 2.57
C GLU A 235 14.06 15.35 1.08
N GLU A 236 15.03 15.11 0.21
CA GLU A 236 14.87 15.28 -1.23
C GLU A 236 13.84 14.30 -1.81
N PHE A 237 13.85 13.06 -1.35
CA PHE A 237 12.86 12.06 -1.80
C PHE A 237 11.48 12.38 -1.24
N GLU A 238 11.39 12.83 0.02
CA GLU A 238 10.15 13.28 0.61
C GLU A 238 9.49 14.41 -0.19
N ARG A 239 10.29 15.39 -0.64
CA ARG A 239 9.80 16.54 -1.42
C ARG A 239 9.43 16.19 -2.87
N ARG A 240 10.00 15.12 -3.41
CA ARG A 240 9.86 14.73 -4.82
C ARG A 240 9.11 13.42 -5.00
N SER A 241 8.29 13.04 -4.02
CA SER A 241 7.48 11.84 -4.12
C SER A 241 6.06 12.03 -3.61
N VAL A 242 5.20 11.12 -4.02
CA VAL A 242 3.85 10.95 -3.49
C VAL A 242 3.72 9.51 -3.02
N THR A 243 3.32 9.30 -1.77
CA THR A 243 3.04 7.96 -1.23
C THR A 243 1.55 7.68 -1.25
N CYS A 244 1.15 6.59 -1.87
CA CYS A 244 -0.22 6.09 -1.87
C CYS A 244 -0.32 4.87 -0.97
N THR A 245 -1.22 4.90 0.00
CA THR A 245 -1.43 3.80 0.96
C THR A 245 -2.90 3.72 1.37
N SER A 246 -3.25 2.63 2.06
CA SER A 246 -4.59 2.39 2.61
C SER A 246 -4.45 1.67 3.94
N PRO A 247 -5.40 1.85 4.88
CA PRO A 247 -5.43 1.08 6.13
C PRO A 247 -5.68 -0.41 5.88
#